data_b1c71a694e4f5f6382fbb0c461ec2307
#
_entry.id   b1c71a694e4f5f6382fbb0c461ec2307
#
_cell.length_a   1.000
_cell.length_b   1.000
_cell.length_c   1.000
_cell.angle_alpha   90.00
_cell.angle_beta   90.00
_cell.angle_gamma   90.00
#
_symmetry.space_group_name_H-M   'P 1'
#
loop_
_entity.id
_entity.type
_entity.pdbx_description
1 polymer ?
#
loop_
_entity_poly.entity_id
_entity_poly.type
_entity_poly.pdbx_seq_one_letter_code
_entity_poly.pdbx_strand_id
1 'polypeptide(L)'
;MIARRVVVALVTLLTMACGSTDAGETPRAGPTLHEDRLALPEYDPDRFRALLRTLEGTPVVVNVWASWCGPCRVEGPHLASLAREYEGRVQFLGVDILDNREAARDFILELDWPYPSVFDPQGEIRDSLGLLGQPVTLVVDEAGEVVFEWSGAVAEDQLRAEIETVIS
;
A
#
# COMPACT_ATOMS: atom_id res chain seq x y z
N MET A 1 42.53 -79.16 -22.40
CA MET A 1 41.22 -78.47 -22.35
C MET A 1 41.40 -77.22 -21.49
N ILE A 2 41.51 -76.07 -22.12
CA ILE A 2 41.86 -74.78 -21.48
C ILE A 2 40.56 -73.98 -21.34
N ALA A 3 40.14 -73.79 -20.08
CA ALA A 3 38.97 -72.98 -19.74
C ALA A 3 39.34 -71.47 -19.75
N ARG A 4 38.73 -70.73 -20.64
CA ARG A 4 38.95 -69.30 -20.84
C ARG A 4 38.01 -68.56 -19.88
N ARG A 5 38.58 -67.93 -18.81
CA ARG A 5 37.83 -67.06 -17.90
C ARG A 5 37.64 -65.71 -18.55
N VAL A 6 36.38 -65.37 -18.79
CA VAL A 6 35.98 -64.03 -19.20
C VAL A 6 35.81 -63.17 -17.98
N VAL A 7 36.60 -62.12 -17.87
CA VAL A 7 36.45 -61.07 -16.82
C VAL A 7 35.56 -60.02 -17.40
N VAL A 8 34.35 -59.89 -16.84
CA VAL A 8 33.43 -58.80 -17.18
C VAL A 8 33.79 -57.64 -16.24
N ALA A 9 34.33 -56.58 -16.80
CA ALA A 9 34.58 -55.33 -16.08
C ALA A 9 33.26 -54.55 -16.00
N LEU A 10 32.75 -54.36 -14.80
CA LEU A 10 31.61 -53.53 -14.50
C LEU A 10 32.04 -52.09 -14.45
N VAL A 11 31.72 -51.30 -15.48
CA VAL A 11 31.97 -49.84 -15.47
C VAL A 11 30.77 -49.20 -14.78
N THR A 12 30.95 -48.77 -13.54
CA THR A 12 30.00 -47.93 -12.82
C THR A 12 30.11 -46.47 -13.31
N LEU A 13 29.09 -46.00 -14.07
CA LEU A 13 28.95 -44.59 -14.41
C LEU A 13 28.47 -43.86 -13.16
N LEU A 14 29.32 -43.02 -12.59
CA LEU A 14 28.90 -42.00 -11.61
C LEU A 14 28.24 -40.88 -12.37
N THR A 15 26.91 -40.77 -12.30
CA THR A 15 26.14 -39.57 -12.71
C THR A 15 26.26 -38.53 -11.63
N MET A 16 27.10 -37.50 -11.83
CA MET A 16 27.04 -36.27 -11.03
C MET A 16 25.74 -35.56 -11.33
N ALA A 17 24.75 -35.68 -10.45
CA ALA A 17 23.60 -34.83 -10.41
C ALA A 17 24.06 -33.44 -9.90
N CYS A 18 24.14 -32.44 -10.82
CA CYS A 18 24.19 -31.04 -10.44
C CYS A 18 22.86 -30.70 -9.78
N GLY A 19 22.83 -30.75 -8.45
CA GLY A 19 21.74 -30.17 -7.68
C GLY A 19 21.80 -28.65 -7.83
N SER A 20 20.88 -28.09 -8.62
CA SER A 20 20.57 -26.67 -8.55
C SER A 20 20.05 -26.41 -7.13
N THR A 21 20.85 -25.76 -6.31
CA THR A 21 20.37 -25.18 -5.06
C THR A 21 19.45 -24.02 -5.45
N ASP A 22 18.17 -24.32 -5.53
CA ASP A 22 17.10 -23.32 -5.53
C ASP A 22 17.29 -22.57 -4.19
N ALA A 23 17.90 -21.38 -4.28
CA ALA A 23 17.98 -20.47 -3.16
C ALA A 23 16.53 -20.14 -2.82
N GLY A 24 16.03 -20.75 -1.75
CA GLY A 24 14.68 -20.52 -1.24
C GLY A 24 14.48 -19.02 -1.08
N GLU A 25 13.81 -18.43 -2.06
CA GLU A 25 13.29 -17.07 -1.99
C GLU A 25 12.29 -17.08 -0.82
N THR A 26 12.72 -16.53 0.32
CA THR A 26 11.80 -16.29 1.43
C THR A 26 10.62 -15.52 0.86
N PRO A 27 9.38 -15.96 1.08
CA PRO A 27 8.21 -15.21 0.62
C PRO A 27 8.38 -13.78 1.13
N ARG A 28 8.53 -12.81 0.21
CA ARG A 28 8.47 -11.40 0.58
C ARG A 28 7.12 -11.22 1.24
N ALA A 29 7.13 -10.93 2.55
CA ALA A 29 5.92 -10.49 3.23
C ALA A 29 5.26 -9.41 2.37
N GLY A 30 4.00 -9.58 2.06
CA GLY A 30 3.24 -8.58 1.30
C GLY A 30 3.35 -7.21 1.95
N PRO A 31 3.03 -6.13 1.23
CA PRO A 31 3.04 -4.80 1.81
C PRO A 31 2.07 -4.77 2.99
N THR A 32 2.55 -4.36 4.15
CA THR A 32 1.73 -4.18 5.36
C THR A 32 1.55 -2.70 5.62
N LEU A 33 0.37 -2.33 6.08
CA LEU A 33 0.12 -0.97 6.53
C LEU A 33 1.04 -0.68 7.73
N HIS A 34 1.78 0.42 7.67
CA HIS A 34 2.64 0.85 8.76
C HIS A 34 1.81 1.50 9.85
N GLU A 35 1.90 1.01 11.09
CA GLU A 35 1.21 1.64 12.24
C GLU A 35 1.83 3.00 12.60
N ASP A 36 3.14 3.19 12.34
CA ASP A 36 3.80 4.47 12.55
C ASP A 36 3.41 5.47 11.45
N ARG A 37 2.58 6.44 11.82
CA ARG A 37 2.10 7.52 10.94
C ARG A 37 3.23 8.39 10.35
N LEU A 38 4.40 8.42 10.98
CA LEU A 38 5.56 9.20 10.54
C LEU A 38 6.57 8.39 9.70
N ALA A 39 6.33 7.11 9.49
CA ALA A 39 7.24 6.24 8.73
C ALA A 39 7.36 6.69 7.27
N LEU A 40 6.25 7.05 6.63
CA LEU A 40 6.16 7.47 5.23
C LEU A 40 7.00 6.56 4.30
N PRO A 41 6.72 5.25 4.26
CA PRO A 41 7.43 4.33 3.39
C PRO A 41 7.14 4.67 1.92
N GLU A 42 8.16 4.62 1.08
CA GLU A 42 8.02 4.86 -0.36
C GLU A 42 7.33 3.68 -1.04
N TYR A 43 6.31 3.98 -1.83
CA TYR A 43 5.54 3.01 -2.59
C TYR A 43 5.51 3.41 -4.07
N ASP A 44 5.57 2.41 -4.92
CA ASP A 44 5.19 2.48 -6.33
C ASP A 44 3.72 2.06 -6.51
N PRO A 45 3.14 2.24 -7.72
CA PRO A 45 1.74 1.90 -7.99
C PRO A 45 1.40 0.43 -7.74
N ASP A 46 2.31 -0.50 -8.03
CA ASP A 46 2.03 -1.94 -7.88
C ASP A 46 2.03 -2.33 -6.40
N ARG A 47 2.96 -1.79 -5.63
CA ARG A 47 3.02 -1.97 -4.19
C ARG A 47 1.82 -1.34 -3.50
N PHE A 48 1.35 -0.17 -3.96
CA PHE A 48 0.15 0.47 -3.44
C PHE A 48 -1.11 -0.36 -3.71
N ARG A 49 -1.30 -0.83 -4.94
CA ARG A 49 -2.41 -1.73 -5.27
C ARG A 49 -2.35 -3.03 -4.45
N ALA A 50 -1.15 -3.58 -4.25
CA ALA A 50 -0.98 -4.76 -3.40
C ALA A 50 -1.36 -4.47 -1.94
N LEU A 51 -1.05 -3.27 -1.41
CA LEU A 51 -1.48 -2.84 -0.08
C LEU A 51 -3.01 -2.79 0.00
N LEU A 52 -3.69 -2.14 -0.95
CA LEU A 52 -5.16 -2.08 -0.95
C LEU A 52 -5.79 -3.46 -0.93
N ARG A 53 -5.27 -4.43 -1.70
CA ARG A 53 -5.75 -5.82 -1.66
C ARG A 53 -5.58 -6.49 -0.30
N THR A 54 -4.59 -6.11 0.50
CA THR A 54 -4.46 -6.65 1.87
C THR A 54 -5.48 -6.09 2.85
N LEU A 55 -6.15 -5.00 2.45
CA LEU A 55 -7.19 -4.33 3.24
C LEU A 55 -8.61 -4.75 2.83
N GLU A 56 -8.77 -5.59 1.79
CA GLU A 56 -10.08 -6.15 1.41
C GLU A 56 -10.80 -6.76 2.62
N GLY A 57 -12.11 -6.52 2.73
CA GLY A 57 -12.92 -6.84 3.89
C GLY A 57 -13.02 -5.71 4.92
N THR A 58 -12.33 -4.56 4.68
CA THR A 58 -12.43 -3.35 5.47
C THR A 58 -12.55 -2.15 4.54
N PRO A 59 -13.55 -1.28 4.67
CA PRO A 59 -13.63 -0.06 3.88
C PRO A 59 -12.41 0.84 4.11
N VAL A 60 -11.94 1.51 3.05
CA VAL A 60 -10.75 2.37 3.11
C VAL A 60 -11.07 3.76 2.60
N VAL A 61 -10.68 4.79 3.36
CA VAL A 61 -10.60 6.17 2.88
C VAL A 61 -9.16 6.45 2.46
N VAL A 62 -8.94 6.70 1.17
CA VAL A 62 -7.63 7.10 0.64
C VAL A 62 -7.64 8.60 0.40
N ASN A 63 -6.69 9.31 0.98
CA ASN A 63 -6.50 10.75 0.76
C ASN A 63 -5.15 11.03 0.09
N VAL A 64 -5.17 11.63 -1.11
CA VAL A 64 -3.98 12.08 -1.83
C VAL A 64 -3.69 13.52 -1.43
N TRP A 65 -2.50 13.77 -0.89
CA TRP A 65 -2.15 15.05 -0.27
C TRP A 65 -0.69 15.44 -0.48
N ALA A 66 -0.34 16.66 -0.06
CA ALA A 66 1.05 17.13 0.07
C ALA A 66 1.15 18.21 1.15
N SER A 67 2.29 18.38 1.80
CA SER A 67 2.50 19.38 2.85
C SER A 67 2.34 20.82 2.37
N TRP A 68 2.71 21.08 1.12
CA TRP A 68 2.62 22.39 0.46
C TRP A 68 1.22 22.70 -0.10
N CYS A 69 0.27 21.75 0.01
CA CYS A 69 -1.08 21.88 -0.53
C CYS A 69 -1.99 22.65 0.44
N GLY A 70 -2.37 23.85 0.08
CA GLY A 70 -3.26 24.69 0.89
C GLY A 70 -4.62 24.09 1.16
N PRO A 71 -5.37 23.58 0.15
CA PRO A 71 -6.64 22.89 0.35
C PRO A 71 -6.55 21.63 1.22
N CYS A 72 -5.43 20.86 1.13
CA CYS A 72 -5.19 19.70 1.99
C CYS A 72 -5.12 20.10 3.48
N ARG A 73 -4.55 21.27 3.77
CA ARG A 73 -4.50 21.84 5.12
C ARG A 73 -5.88 22.23 5.66
N VAL A 74 -6.80 22.63 4.77
CA VAL A 74 -8.17 22.97 5.14
C VAL A 74 -8.98 21.73 5.51
N GLU A 75 -8.86 20.63 4.75
CA GLU A 75 -9.60 19.39 5.04
C GLU A 75 -8.96 18.53 6.13
N GLY A 76 -7.66 18.72 6.39
CA GLY A 76 -6.90 17.87 7.30
C GLY A 76 -7.52 17.66 8.68
N PRO A 77 -8.04 18.69 9.38
CA PRO A 77 -8.74 18.51 10.65
C PRO A 77 -10.00 17.64 10.53
N HIS A 78 -10.74 17.74 9.44
CA HIS A 78 -11.93 16.93 9.18
C HIS A 78 -11.58 15.46 9.00
N LEU A 79 -10.54 15.17 8.19
CA LEU A 79 -10.02 13.82 8.00
C LEU A 79 -9.52 13.21 9.31
N ALA A 80 -8.79 14.00 10.12
CA ALA A 80 -8.31 13.54 11.43
C ALA A 80 -9.46 13.23 12.39
N SER A 81 -10.53 14.04 12.38
CA SER A 81 -11.75 13.83 13.18
C SER A 81 -12.44 12.52 12.80
N LEU A 82 -12.71 12.35 11.48
CA LEU A 82 -13.39 11.17 10.95
C LEU A 82 -12.55 9.89 11.15
N ALA A 83 -11.23 9.96 10.98
CA ALA A 83 -10.36 8.81 11.18
C ALA A 83 -10.41 8.29 12.64
N ARG A 84 -10.52 9.19 13.63
CA ARG A 84 -10.70 8.79 15.02
C ARG A 84 -12.10 8.26 15.29
N GLU A 85 -13.13 8.87 14.71
CA GLU A 85 -14.52 8.46 14.90
C GLU A 85 -14.79 7.06 14.33
N TYR A 86 -14.19 6.74 13.19
CA TYR A 86 -14.37 5.45 12.51
C TYR A 86 -13.24 4.44 12.79
N GLU A 87 -12.40 4.69 13.79
CA GLU A 87 -11.32 3.78 14.18
C GLU A 87 -11.84 2.35 14.38
N GLY A 88 -11.16 1.37 13.76
CA GLY A 88 -11.54 -0.05 13.80
C GLY A 88 -12.71 -0.43 12.89
N ARG A 89 -13.36 0.52 12.22
CA ARG A 89 -14.44 0.26 11.23
C ARG A 89 -14.05 0.65 9.81
N VAL A 90 -13.24 1.67 9.65
CA VAL A 90 -12.75 2.18 8.36
C VAL A 90 -11.26 2.44 8.48
N GLN A 91 -10.49 1.98 7.51
CA GLN A 91 -9.07 2.29 7.43
C GLN A 91 -8.87 3.61 6.69
N PHE A 92 -8.17 4.57 7.32
CA PHE A 92 -7.69 5.76 6.62
C PHE A 92 -6.25 5.55 6.17
N LEU A 93 -5.94 6.00 4.95
CA LEU A 93 -4.63 5.86 4.31
C LEU A 93 -4.31 7.12 3.50
N GLY A 94 -3.21 7.78 3.82
CA GLY A 94 -2.70 8.90 3.04
C GLY A 94 -1.78 8.45 1.90
N VAL A 95 -1.74 9.23 0.83
CA VAL A 95 -0.74 9.16 -0.24
C VAL A 95 -0.12 10.54 -0.35
N ASP A 96 1.08 10.70 0.20
CA ASP A 96 1.86 11.94 0.14
C ASP A 96 2.63 12.01 -1.17
N ILE A 97 2.29 13.00 -2.02
CA ILE A 97 2.80 13.08 -3.39
C ILE A 97 3.66 14.31 -3.62
N LEU A 98 4.70 14.15 -4.46
CA LEU A 98 5.53 15.26 -4.94
C LEU A 98 6.05 16.17 -3.82
N ASP A 99 6.39 15.58 -2.69
CA ASP A 99 6.70 16.29 -1.45
C ASP A 99 8.12 16.00 -0.94
N ASN A 100 8.49 16.69 0.13
CA ASN A 100 9.66 16.40 0.94
C ASN A 100 9.23 15.64 2.21
N ARG A 101 9.87 14.52 2.48
CA ARG A 101 9.48 13.63 3.60
C ARG A 101 9.57 14.29 4.99
N GLU A 102 10.46 15.25 5.20
CA GLU A 102 10.55 16.02 6.44
C GLU A 102 9.36 16.97 6.57
N ALA A 103 9.08 17.75 5.51
CA ALA A 103 7.91 18.64 5.48
C ALA A 103 6.58 17.87 5.62
N ALA A 104 6.49 16.69 5.03
CA ALA A 104 5.35 15.79 5.17
C ALA A 104 5.14 15.34 6.62
N ARG A 105 6.21 14.98 7.34
CA ARG A 105 6.15 14.63 8.76
C ARG A 105 5.69 15.80 9.63
N ASP A 106 6.23 16.99 9.37
CA ASP A 106 5.84 18.20 10.08
C ASP A 106 4.35 18.51 9.89
N PHE A 107 3.84 18.33 8.66
CA PHE A 107 2.43 18.49 8.33
C PHE A 107 1.53 17.48 9.09
N ILE A 108 1.93 16.19 9.14
CA ILE A 108 1.22 15.16 9.90
C ILE A 108 1.18 15.50 11.39
N LEU A 109 2.29 15.99 11.94
CA LEU A 109 2.37 16.41 13.35
C LEU A 109 1.52 17.64 13.63
N GLU A 110 1.57 18.65 12.76
CA GLU A 110 0.81 19.89 12.91
C GLU A 110 -0.71 19.65 12.92
N LEU A 111 -1.19 18.77 12.02
CA LEU A 111 -2.61 18.43 11.90
C LEU A 111 -3.03 17.28 12.82
N ASP A 112 -2.08 16.71 13.58
CA ASP A 112 -2.30 15.54 14.42
C ASP A 112 -3.04 14.41 13.70
N TRP A 113 -2.61 14.10 12.45
CA TRP A 113 -3.21 13.03 11.66
C TRP A 113 -2.97 11.67 12.31
N PRO A 114 -4.03 10.89 12.59
CA PRO A 114 -3.91 9.64 13.34
C PRO A 114 -3.60 8.43 12.46
N TYR A 115 -3.65 8.57 11.13
CA TYR A 115 -3.53 7.47 10.19
C TYR A 115 -2.21 7.49 9.40
N PRO A 116 -1.76 6.32 8.93
CA PRO A 116 -0.53 6.19 8.17
C PRO A 116 -0.65 6.76 6.76
N SER A 117 0.50 7.14 6.19
CA SER A 117 0.61 7.54 4.79
C SER A 117 1.75 6.80 4.11
N VAL A 118 1.61 6.55 2.80
CA VAL A 118 2.71 6.16 1.93
C VAL A 118 3.29 7.39 1.25
N PHE A 119 4.56 7.33 0.85
CA PHE A 119 5.28 8.39 0.18
C PHE A 119 5.42 8.07 -1.31
N ASP A 120 4.94 8.97 -2.16
CA ASP A 120 4.95 8.89 -3.62
C ASP A 120 5.64 10.14 -4.20
N PRO A 121 6.98 10.21 -4.13
CA PRO A 121 7.72 11.44 -4.46
C PRO A 121 7.62 11.85 -5.93
N GLN A 122 7.23 10.96 -6.83
CA GLN A 122 7.04 11.24 -8.26
C GLN A 122 5.57 11.43 -8.65
N GLY A 123 4.60 11.11 -7.76
CA GLY A 123 3.17 11.17 -8.06
C GLY A 123 2.68 10.02 -8.94
N GLU A 124 3.43 8.92 -9.02
CA GLU A 124 3.12 7.79 -9.89
C GLU A 124 1.87 7.02 -9.44
N ILE A 125 1.63 6.92 -8.12
CA ILE A 125 0.41 6.32 -7.57
C ILE A 125 -0.80 7.12 -8.03
N ARG A 126 -0.78 8.46 -7.80
CA ARG A 126 -1.84 9.36 -8.24
C ARG A 126 -2.11 9.21 -9.74
N ASP A 127 -1.08 9.24 -10.57
CA ASP A 127 -1.20 9.15 -12.02
C ASP A 127 -1.74 7.79 -12.46
N SER A 128 -1.34 6.70 -11.79
CA SER A 128 -1.82 5.34 -12.07
C SER A 128 -3.30 5.12 -11.72
N LEU A 129 -3.83 5.94 -10.83
CA LEU A 129 -5.25 5.97 -10.46
C LEU A 129 -6.06 6.91 -11.38
N GLY A 130 -5.39 7.61 -12.32
CA GLY A 130 -6.04 8.56 -13.21
C GLY A 130 -6.46 9.89 -12.55
N LEU A 131 -5.94 10.17 -11.34
CA LEU A 131 -6.32 11.32 -10.56
C LEU A 131 -5.57 12.59 -11.01
N LEU A 132 -6.24 13.72 -10.99
CA LEU A 132 -5.68 15.01 -11.40
C LEU A 132 -5.49 15.93 -10.19
N GLY A 133 -4.25 16.07 -9.75
CA GLY A 133 -3.90 16.97 -8.65
C GLY A 133 -4.13 16.43 -7.25
N GLN A 134 -4.21 17.34 -6.28
CA GLN A 134 -4.49 17.10 -4.86
C GLN A 134 -5.23 18.31 -4.23
N PRO A 135 -6.01 18.12 -3.14
CA PRO A 135 -6.33 16.82 -2.56
C PRO A 135 -7.32 16.04 -3.44
N VAL A 136 -7.25 14.73 -3.33
CA VAL A 136 -8.30 13.83 -3.82
C VAL A 136 -8.61 12.84 -2.71
N THR A 137 -9.89 12.66 -2.42
CA THR A 137 -10.36 11.66 -1.46
C THR A 137 -11.15 10.58 -2.18
N LEU A 138 -10.77 9.32 -1.94
CA LEU A 138 -11.49 8.14 -2.42
C LEU A 138 -12.10 7.40 -1.24
N VAL A 139 -13.30 6.85 -1.42
CA VAL A 139 -13.84 5.81 -0.53
C VAL A 139 -13.86 4.51 -1.29
N VAL A 140 -13.23 3.50 -0.71
CA VAL A 140 -13.12 2.14 -1.24
C VAL A 140 -13.94 1.24 -0.33
N ASP A 141 -14.78 0.41 -0.89
CA ASP A 141 -15.62 -0.52 -0.14
C ASP A 141 -14.86 -1.79 0.28
N GLU A 142 -15.53 -2.71 0.98
CA GLU A 142 -14.98 -3.99 1.43
C GLU A 142 -14.54 -4.91 0.28
N ALA A 143 -15.07 -4.71 -0.93
CA ALA A 143 -14.67 -5.48 -2.12
C ALA A 143 -13.43 -4.91 -2.81
N GLY A 144 -12.92 -3.76 -2.33
CA GLY A 144 -11.79 -3.06 -2.93
C GLY A 144 -12.18 -2.16 -4.12
N GLU A 145 -13.47 -1.88 -4.31
CA GLU A 145 -13.97 -1.03 -5.38
C GLU A 145 -14.08 0.43 -4.93
N VAL A 146 -13.64 1.36 -5.77
CA VAL A 146 -13.81 2.79 -5.51
C VAL A 146 -15.27 3.18 -5.74
N VAL A 147 -15.97 3.54 -4.67
CA VAL A 147 -17.40 3.91 -4.71
C VAL A 147 -17.62 5.41 -4.63
N PHE A 148 -16.62 6.17 -4.25
CA PHE A 148 -16.65 7.63 -4.21
C PHE A 148 -15.27 8.22 -4.55
N GLU A 149 -15.29 9.30 -5.32
CA GLU A 149 -14.12 10.12 -5.64
C GLU A 149 -14.48 11.60 -5.54
N TRP A 150 -13.67 12.35 -4.82
CA TRP A 150 -13.81 13.79 -4.70
C TRP A 150 -12.48 14.50 -4.95
N SER A 151 -12.48 15.43 -5.90
CA SER A 151 -11.32 16.29 -6.20
C SER A 151 -11.48 17.65 -5.53
N GLY A 152 -10.48 18.08 -4.79
CA GLY A 152 -10.49 19.27 -3.94
C GLY A 152 -10.78 18.94 -2.47
N ALA A 153 -10.74 19.95 -1.60
CA ALA A 153 -11.02 19.75 -0.18
C ALA A 153 -12.46 19.24 0.03
N VAL A 154 -12.60 18.07 0.64
CA VAL A 154 -13.89 17.46 0.93
C VAL A 154 -14.46 18.03 2.23
N ALA A 155 -15.77 18.30 2.27
CA ALA A 155 -16.46 18.69 3.49
C ALA A 155 -16.65 17.49 4.43
N GLU A 156 -16.59 17.71 5.74
CA GLU A 156 -16.68 16.63 6.74
C GLU A 156 -18.00 15.87 6.65
N ASP A 157 -19.12 16.58 6.53
CA ASP A 157 -20.46 15.99 6.44
C ASP A 157 -20.65 15.18 5.15
N GLN A 158 -20.06 15.63 4.04
CA GLN A 158 -20.07 14.89 2.79
C GLN A 158 -19.28 13.59 2.91
N LEU A 159 -18.02 13.64 3.37
CA LEU A 159 -17.21 12.43 3.52
C LEU A 159 -17.82 11.45 4.54
N ARG A 160 -18.40 11.98 5.63
CA ARG A 160 -19.15 11.19 6.60
C ARG A 160 -20.29 10.41 5.95
N ALA A 161 -21.10 11.08 5.13
CA ALA A 161 -22.22 10.44 4.45
C ALA A 161 -21.76 9.30 3.55
N GLU A 162 -20.65 9.48 2.82
CA GLU A 162 -20.10 8.42 1.96
C GLU A 162 -19.52 7.26 2.77
N ILE A 163 -18.84 7.52 3.88
CA ILE A 163 -18.37 6.47 4.79
C ILE A 163 -19.53 5.64 5.33
N GLU A 164 -20.64 6.28 5.75
CA GLU A 164 -21.82 5.57 6.28
C GLU A 164 -22.44 4.61 5.24
N THR A 165 -22.30 4.89 3.94
CA THR A 165 -22.83 4.00 2.89
C THR A 165 -22.07 2.67 2.81
N VAL A 166 -20.78 2.64 3.15
CA VAL A 166 -19.91 1.45 3.00
C VAL A 166 -19.80 0.62 4.28
N ILE A 167 -20.28 1.15 5.42
CA ILE A 167 -20.24 0.45 6.72
C ILE A 167 -21.63 0.01 7.21
N SER A 168 -22.68 0.20 6.41
CA SER A 168 -24.09 -0.10 6.74
C SER A 168 -24.48 -1.57 6.55
#